data_510bd805ce2f37390a072246448e9f77
#
_entry.id   510bd805ce2f37390a072246448e9f77
#
_cell.length_a   1.000
_cell.length_b   1.000
_cell.length_c   1.000
_cell.angle_alpha   90.00
_cell.angle_beta   90.00
_cell.angle_gamma   90.00
#
_symmetry.space_group_name_H-M   'P 1'
#
loop_
_entity.id
_entity.type
_entity.pdbx_description
1 polymer ?
#
loop_
_entity_poly.entity_id
_entity_poly.type
_entity_poly.pdbx_seq_one_letter_code
_entity_poly.pdbx_strand_id
1 'polypeptide(L)'
;MTDAATPEDEGQLSPCAAGRCEHRCSVRRLPASIGDVLRALTLLDHPAAITENRVARLTQVAAYADAGVPDGPFQVEPGWVSLRLHPEALTGAMLVDPPHALPGEAPMPELRLCGADGRPVHRCHPLLPEDRLVIDGLARLDGQLPGSQFDAYPGSASVGSDVPDQLQRMDDLLTWTTARTPYLPHWHIESNVLVDVIEHACSVGLPLGIAVFSDAAMHAIQDTVQSVAHAAGIMAVGTEEAILELRPSAVQHCLMLRLHGPHGPTSSLELYDAADRRVALISQFGIVGEDVHDAWERLAESLPELI
;
A
#
# COMPACT_ATOMS: atom_id res chain seq x y z
N MET A 1 -16.70 -11.11 44.87
CA MET A 1 -16.21 -9.91 44.18
C MET A 1 -15.06 -10.37 43.33
N THR A 2 -15.36 -10.69 42.10
CA THR A 2 -14.38 -11.15 41.10
C THR A 2 -14.21 -10.01 40.11
N ASP A 3 -13.01 -9.40 40.13
CA ASP A 3 -12.59 -8.40 39.18
C ASP A 3 -12.58 -9.01 37.77
N ALA A 4 -13.41 -8.44 36.92
CA ALA A 4 -13.38 -8.73 35.49
C ALA A 4 -12.21 -7.94 34.89
N ALA A 5 -11.17 -8.66 34.49
CA ALA A 5 -10.09 -8.11 33.69
C ALA A 5 -10.65 -7.64 32.34
N THR A 6 -10.51 -6.37 32.06
CA THR A 6 -10.72 -5.76 30.74
C THR A 6 -9.74 -6.41 29.75
N PRO A 7 -10.16 -6.76 28.53
CA PRO A 7 -9.22 -7.23 27.51
C PRO A 7 -8.33 -6.07 27.08
N GLU A 8 -7.07 -6.15 27.47
CA GLU A 8 -6.02 -5.23 27.04
C GLU A 8 -5.76 -5.39 25.53
N ASP A 9 -5.82 -4.31 24.90
CA ASP A 9 -5.39 -3.80 23.60
C ASP A 9 -4.22 -4.57 22.93
N GLU A 10 -4.46 -5.81 22.49
CA GLU A 10 -3.53 -6.61 21.70
C GLU A 10 -3.68 -6.29 20.21
N GLY A 11 -3.21 -5.12 19.75
CA GLY A 11 -3.48 -4.76 18.36
C GLY A 11 -2.56 -3.77 17.67
N GLN A 12 -1.42 -3.37 18.23
CA GLN A 12 -0.52 -2.45 17.53
C GLN A 12 0.64 -3.20 16.87
N LEU A 13 0.66 -3.22 15.52
CA LEU A 13 1.74 -3.75 14.70
C LEU A 13 3.06 -2.95 14.80
N SER A 14 3.07 -1.81 15.47
CA SER A 14 4.29 -1.05 15.76
C SER A 14 4.21 -0.31 17.09
N PRO A 15 5.10 -0.60 18.04
CA PRO A 15 5.16 0.11 19.33
C PRO A 15 5.52 1.59 19.21
N CYS A 16 6.01 2.06 18.06
CA CYS A 16 6.42 3.45 17.83
C CYS A 16 5.32 4.36 17.26
N ALA A 17 4.14 3.85 16.93
CA ALA A 17 3.08 4.65 16.30
C ALA A 17 2.46 5.70 17.25
N ALA A 18 2.61 5.55 18.57
CA ALA A 18 1.92 6.36 19.57
C ALA A 18 2.83 7.29 20.40
N GLY A 19 4.07 7.55 19.98
CA GLY A 19 4.96 8.44 20.75
C GLY A 19 5.40 7.89 22.13
N ARG A 20 5.11 6.64 22.45
CA ARG A 20 5.52 5.95 23.68
C ARG A 20 6.48 4.81 23.37
N CYS A 21 7.55 5.13 22.67
CA CYS A 21 8.65 4.18 22.57
C CYS A 21 9.48 4.31 23.86
N GLU A 22 9.53 3.27 24.68
CA GLU A 22 10.46 3.19 25.82
C GLU A 22 11.93 3.20 25.38
N HIS A 23 12.16 3.03 24.09
CA HIS A 23 13.45 3.16 23.43
C HIS A 23 13.55 4.55 22.83
N ARG A 24 14.61 5.28 23.14
CA ARG A 24 14.88 6.67 22.72
C ARG A 24 15.08 6.78 21.20
N CYS A 25 14.00 6.59 20.41
CA CYS A 25 14.02 6.96 19.00
C CYS A 25 14.10 8.49 18.91
N SER A 26 15.08 9.01 18.22
CA SER A 26 15.08 10.42 17.83
C SER A 26 14.12 10.61 16.67
N VAL A 27 13.13 11.48 16.82
CA VAL A 27 12.17 11.82 15.77
C VAL A 27 12.40 13.25 15.35
N ARG A 28 12.67 13.47 14.07
CA ARG A 28 12.89 14.81 13.51
C ARG A 28 11.89 15.07 12.40
N ARG A 29 11.15 16.18 12.49
CA ARG A 29 10.32 16.64 11.38
C ARG A 29 11.21 17.18 10.27
N LEU A 30 10.95 16.79 9.03
CA LEU A 30 11.65 17.34 7.87
C LEU A 30 11.08 18.72 7.53
N PRO A 31 11.95 19.72 7.24
CA PRO A 31 11.52 21.00 6.72
C PRO A 31 11.16 20.94 5.23
N ALA A 32 11.56 19.88 4.54
CA ALA A 32 11.31 19.65 3.11
C ALA A 32 9.81 19.61 2.80
N SER A 33 9.42 20.14 1.65
CA SER A 33 8.05 19.99 1.15
C SER A 33 7.74 18.51 0.84
N ILE A 34 6.47 18.12 0.83
CA ILE A 34 6.06 16.77 0.42
C ILE A 34 6.58 16.45 -0.98
N GLY A 35 6.52 17.43 -1.91
CA GLY A 35 7.04 17.25 -3.27
C GLY A 35 8.55 16.99 -3.33
N ASP A 36 9.34 17.60 -2.45
CA ASP A 36 10.78 17.33 -2.37
C ASP A 36 11.03 15.94 -1.81
N VAL A 37 10.25 15.53 -0.81
CA VAL A 37 10.34 14.19 -0.25
C VAL A 37 10.01 13.14 -1.31
N LEU A 38 8.94 13.32 -2.07
CA LEU A 38 8.56 12.38 -3.14
C LEU A 38 9.64 12.25 -4.21
N ARG A 39 10.21 13.39 -4.65
CA ARG A 39 11.35 13.36 -5.58
C ARG A 39 12.57 12.65 -5.00
N ALA A 40 12.81 12.78 -3.70
CA ALA A 40 13.93 12.10 -3.07
C ALA A 40 13.71 10.59 -2.95
N LEU A 41 12.46 10.12 -2.79
CA LEU A 41 12.15 8.68 -2.78
C LEU A 41 12.61 8.00 -4.09
N THR A 42 12.45 8.66 -5.25
CA THR A 42 12.86 8.09 -6.54
C THR A 42 14.39 8.02 -6.72
N LEU A 43 15.16 8.64 -5.84
CA LEU A 43 16.63 8.59 -5.85
C LEU A 43 17.19 7.49 -4.94
N LEU A 44 16.33 6.82 -4.16
CA LEU A 44 16.76 5.72 -3.28
C LEU A 44 16.90 4.44 -4.09
N ASP A 45 17.93 3.67 -3.76
CA ASP A 45 18.19 2.40 -4.43
C ASP A 45 17.63 1.23 -3.61
N HIS A 46 16.52 0.66 -4.08
CA HIS A 46 15.84 -0.49 -3.49
C HIS A 46 15.55 -0.37 -1.97
N PRO A 47 14.92 0.73 -1.51
CA PRO A 47 14.51 0.82 -0.12
C PRO A 47 13.36 -0.14 0.18
N ALA A 48 13.15 -0.45 1.47
CA ALA A 48 11.94 -1.13 1.90
C ALA A 48 10.80 -0.10 2.06
N ALA A 49 9.82 -0.19 1.17
CA ALA A 49 8.60 0.61 1.16
C ALA A 49 7.50 -0.11 1.96
N ILE A 50 6.86 0.57 2.89
CA ILE A 50 5.86 -0.03 3.79
C ILE A 50 4.62 0.85 3.85
N THR A 51 3.48 0.28 3.48
CA THR A 51 2.16 0.87 3.72
C THR A 51 1.35 -0.09 4.60
N GLU A 52 0.76 0.43 5.66
CA GLU A 52 0.03 -0.38 6.61
C GLU A 52 -1.24 0.29 7.12
N ASN A 53 -2.19 -0.54 7.50
CA ASN A 53 -3.37 -0.21 8.29
C ASN A 53 -3.56 -1.27 9.38
N ARG A 54 -4.73 -1.31 10.04
CA ARG A 54 -5.00 -2.28 11.13
C ARG A 54 -5.13 -3.72 10.66
N VAL A 55 -5.45 -3.94 9.39
CA VAL A 55 -5.79 -5.25 8.80
C VAL A 55 -4.65 -5.79 7.95
N ALA A 56 -4.00 -4.91 7.18
CA ALA A 56 -3.02 -5.27 6.17
C ALA A 56 -1.74 -4.43 6.28
N ARG A 57 -0.62 -5.04 5.95
CA ARG A 57 0.69 -4.39 5.73
C ARG A 57 1.29 -4.93 4.44
N LEU A 58 1.66 -4.05 3.55
CA LEU A 58 2.45 -4.37 2.37
C LEU A 58 3.86 -3.81 2.54
N THR A 59 4.84 -4.68 2.47
CA THR A 59 6.27 -4.34 2.46
C THR A 59 6.86 -4.78 1.14
N GLN A 60 7.48 -3.87 0.41
CA GLN A 60 8.15 -4.15 -0.87
C GLN A 60 9.57 -3.60 -0.84
N VAL A 61 10.53 -4.35 -1.38
CA VAL A 61 11.92 -3.92 -1.54
C VAL A 61 12.17 -3.68 -3.03
N ALA A 62 12.05 -2.42 -3.45
CA ALA A 62 12.24 -2.01 -4.85
C ALA A 62 12.49 -0.50 -4.92
N ALA A 63 12.98 0.00 -6.05
CA ALA A 63 13.04 1.43 -6.32
C ALA A 63 11.62 2.00 -6.48
N TYR A 64 11.44 3.27 -6.10
CA TYR A 64 10.16 3.94 -6.36
C TYR A 64 10.03 4.28 -7.84
N ALA A 65 8.93 3.87 -8.44
CA ALA A 65 8.47 4.47 -9.68
C ALA A 65 8.24 5.96 -9.45
N ASP A 66 8.21 6.74 -10.51
CA ASP A 66 7.95 8.18 -10.40
C ASP A 66 6.67 8.36 -9.57
N ALA A 67 6.82 8.93 -8.36
CA ALA A 67 5.75 9.00 -7.39
C ALA A 67 4.59 9.78 -7.99
N GLY A 68 3.56 9.04 -8.41
CA GLY A 68 2.51 9.50 -9.30
C GLY A 68 1.91 10.83 -8.88
N VAL A 69 1.90 11.73 -9.82
CA VAL A 69 1.11 12.96 -9.75
C VAL A 69 -0.35 12.55 -9.49
N PRO A 70 -1.08 13.19 -8.57
CA PRO A 70 -2.46 12.83 -8.23
C PRO A 70 -3.41 12.72 -9.43
N ASP A 71 -3.12 13.41 -10.51
CA ASP A 71 -3.95 13.53 -11.71
C ASP A 71 -3.49 12.65 -12.88
N GLY A 72 -2.45 11.83 -12.70
CA GLY A 72 -1.96 10.89 -13.72
C GLY A 72 -2.55 9.49 -13.58
N PRO A 73 -2.57 8.68 -14.64
CA PRO A 73 -2.95 7.28 -14.53
C PRO A 73 -2.00 6.56 -13.57
N PHE A 74 -2.57 5.82 -12.62
CA PHE A 74 -1.78 4.99 -11.72
C PHE A 74 -1.31 3.75 -12.47
N GLN A 75 0.01 3.55 -12.51
CA GLN A 75 0.61 2.37 -13.12
C GLN A 75 1.23 1.50 -12.05
N VAL A 76 0.95 0.21 -12.12
CA VAL A 76 1.63 -0.80 -11.33
C VAL A 76 2.69 -1.43 -12.23
N GLU A 77 3.95 -1.13 -11.95
CA GLU A 77 5.08 -1.63 -12.71
C GLU A 77 5.78 -2.74 -11.91
N PRO A 78 5.93 -3.95 -12.48
CA PRO A 78 6.72 -5.00 -11.85
C PRO A 78 8.15 -4.52 -11.54
N GLY A 79 8.66 -4.84 -10.38
CA GLY A 79 10.00 -4.42 -9.97
C GLY A 79 10.10 -2.99 -9.42
N TRP A 80 8.97 -2.29 -9.29
CA TRP A 80 8.93 -0.92 -8.79
C TRP A 80 7.90 -0.75 -7.68
N VAL A 81 8.20 0.12 -6.73
CA VAL A 81 7.22 0.56 -5.73
C VAL A 81 6.20 1.46 -6.40
N SER A 82 4.99 0.94 -6.55
CA SER A 82 3.86 1.69 -7.10
C SER A 82 3.07 2.33 -5.95
N LEU A 83 3.35 3.60 -5.69
CA LEU A 83 2.80 4.37 -4.58
C LEU A 83 1.97 5.54 -5.08
N ARG A 84 0.71 5.61 -4.65
CA ARG A 84 -0.14 6.79 -4.83
C ARG A 84 -0.37 7.46 -3.50
N LEU A 85 -0.22 8.75 -3.46
CA LEU A 85 -0.41 9.57 -2.27
C LEU A 85 -1.50 10.61 -2.51
N HIS A 86 -2.22 10.95 -1.44
CA HIS A 86 -3.14 12.07 -1.41
C HIS A 86 -2.45 13.27 -0.75
N PRO A 87 -1.86 14.20 -1.51
CA PRO A 87 -1.00 15.25 -0.96
C PRO A 87 -1.71 16.14 0.07
N GLU A 88 -3.01 16.40 -0.15
CA GLU A 88 -3.82 17.24 0.74
C GLU A 88 -4.09 16.59 2.10
N ALA A 89 -4.01 15.25 2.18
CA ALA A 89 -4.14 14.51 3.42
C ALA A 89 -2.81 14.33 4.16
N LEU A 90 -1.69 14.72 3.53
CA LEU A 90 -0.36 14.66 4.14
C LEU A 90 -0.04 15.95 4.89
N THR A 91 0.46 15.81 6.11
CA THR A 91 0.84 16.96 6.96
C THR A 91 2.33 17.18 7.05
N GLY A 92 3.15 16.28 6.53
CA GLY A 92 4.60 16.40 6.51
C GLY A 92 5.31 15.06 6.49
N ALA A 93 6.62 15.14 6.59
CA ALA A 93 7.49 13.98 6.70
C ALA A 93 8.36 14.04 7.94
N MET A 94 8.77 12.89 8.44
CA MET A 94 9.62 12.74 9.63
C MET A 94 10.75 11.76 9.35
N LEU A 95 11.89 12.01 9.94
CA LEU A 95 12.97 11.02 10.07
C LEU A 95 12.94 10.44 11.47
N VAL A 96 13.02 9.12 11.55
CA VAL A 96 13.04 8.39 12.82
C VAL A 96 14.34 7.58 12.86
N ASP A 97 15.23 7.98 13.75
CA ASP A 97 16.47 7.24 13.96
C ASP A 97 16.15 5.96 14.76
N PRO A 98 16.61 4.78 14.33
CA PRO A 98 16.36 3.55 15.06
C PRO A 98 17.03 3.58 16.43
N PRO A 99 16.44 2.94 17.46
CA PRO A 99 16.92 3.01 18.84
C PRO A 99 18.28 2.33 19.05
N HIS A 100 18.67 1.44 18.16
CA HIS A 100 19.91 0.67 18.25
C HIS A 100 20.59 0.60 16.90
N ALA A 101 21.78 1.17 16.79
CA ALA A 101 22.73 0.80 15.75
C ALA A 101 23.62 -0.33 16.29
N LEU A 102 23.99 -1.24 15.42
CA LEU A 102 25.08 -2.18 15.74
C LEU A 102 26.35 -1.34 16.00
N PRO A 103 27.22 -1.75 16.97
CA PRO A 103 28.45 -1.03 17.24
C PRO A 103 29.28 -0.88 15.96
N GLY A 104 29.53 0.36 15.56
CA GLY A 104 30.31 0.69 14.35
C GLY A 104 29.51 0.99 13.11
N GLU A 105 28.17 0.79 13.11
CA GLU A 105 27.28 1.18 12.02
C GLU A 105 26.51 2.45 12.38
N ALA A 106 26.47 3.41 11.45
CA ALA A 106 25.56 4.53 11.59
C ALA A 106 24.14 4.05 11.20
N PRO A 107 23.15 4.12 12.11
CA PRO A 107 21.80 3.65 11.80
C PRO A 107 21.23 4.44 10.62
N MET A 108 20.57 3.73 9.71
CA MET A 108 19.81 4.37 8.64
C MET A 108 18.47 4.83 9.21
N PRO A 109 18.14 6.14 9.11
CA PRO A 109 16.86 6.63 9.60
C PRO A 109 15.71 6.17 8.69
N GLU A 110 14.58 5.87 9.31
CA GLU A 110 13.33 5.62 8.61
C GLU A 110 12.70 6.96 8.21
N LEU A 111 12.30 7.09 6.96
CA LEU A 111 11.50 8.20 6.47
C LEU A 111 10.01 7.85 6.60
N ARG A 112 9.24 8.71 7.24
CA ARG A 112 7.79 8.56 7.43
C ARG A 112 7.04 9.69 6.78
N LEU A 113 6.07 9.38 5.94
CA LEU A 113 5.03 10.31 5.50
C LEU A 113 3.86 10.25 6.47
N CYS A 114 3.40 11.39 6.95
CA CYS A 114 2.40 11.46 8.02
C CYS A 114 1.10 12.07 7.51
N GLY A 115 -0.01 11.46 7.90
CA GLY A 115 -1.37 11.95 7.66
C GLY A 115 -1.79 13.05 8.64
N ALA A 116 -3.05 13.48 8.53
CA ALA A 116 -3.63 14.58 9.31
C ALA A 116 -3.62 14.32 10.84
N ASP A 117 -3.70 13.07 11.24
CA ASP A 117 -3.62 12.65 12.65
C ASP A 117 -2.18 12.50 13.19
N GLY A 118 -1.17 12.79 12.34
CA GLY A 118 0.24 12.65 12.66
C GLY A 118 0.76 11.21 12.62
N ARG A 119 -0.08 10.23 12.25
CA ARG A 119 0.34 8.83 12.08
C ARG A 119 1.03 8.63 10.73
N PRO A 120 2.01 7.71 10.65
CA PRO A 120 2.61 7.37 9.39
C PRO A 120 1.58 6.67 8.49
N VAL A 121 1.45 7.19 7.27
CA VAL A 121 0.62 6.60 6.21
C VAL A 121 1.46 5.79 5.22
N HIS A 122 2.74 6.11 5.17
CA HIS A 122 3.74 5.36 4.40
C HIS A 122 5.10 5.51 5.08
N ARG A 123 5.90 4.44 5.03
CA ARG A 123 7.26 4.39 5.60
C ARG A 123 8.23 3.90 4.55
N CYS A 124 9.42 4.45 4.58
CA CYS A 124 10.53 4.07 3.72
C CYS A 124 11.77 3.82 4.57
N HIS A 125 12.31 2.62 4.49
CA HIS A 125 13.58 2.26 5.11
C HIS A 125 14.64 2.15 4.02
N PRO A 126 15.57 3.11 3.92
CA PRO A 126 16.75 2.95 3.08
C PRO A 126 17.57 1.74 3.56
N LEU A 127 17.98 0.90 2.63
CA LEU A 127 18.73 -0.31 2.95
C LEU A 127 20.23 -0.18 2.64
N LEU A 128 20.58 0.73 1.74
CA LEU A 128 21.95 0.90 1.29
C LEU A 128 22.60 2.13 1.94
N PRO A 129 23.88 2.04 2.32
CA PRO A 129 24.60 3.18 2.92
C PRO A 129 24.63 4.42 2.02
N GLU A 130 24.59 4.26 0.70
CA GLU A 130 24.58 5.31 -0.30
C GLU A 130 23.32 6.18 -0.21
N ASP A 131 22.20 5.61 0.14
CA ASP A 131 20.91 6.29 0.32
C ASP A 131 20.95 7.33 1.43
N ARG A 132 21.94 7.22 2.33
CA ARG A 132 22.12 8.19 3.42
C ARG A 132 22.32 9.61 2.89
N LEU A 133 22.98 9.77 1.76
CA LEU A 133 23.22 11.09 1.16
C LEU A 133 21.90 11.77 0.77
N VAL A 134 20.95 10.99 0.25
CA VAL A 134 19.60 11.47 -0.11
C VAL A 134 18.85 11.91 1.15
N ILE A 135 18.85 11.06 2.19
CA ILE A 135 18.18 11.33 3.46
C ILE A 135 18.79 12.55 4.18
N ASP A 136 20.12 12.64 4.24
CA ASP A 136 20.80 13.78 4.85
C ASP A 136 20.59 15.07 4.02
N GLY A 137 20.43 14.95 2.71
CA GLY A 137 20.03 16.04 1.81
C GLY A 137 18.66 16.60 2.19
N LEU A 138 17.65 15.73 2.32
CA LEU A 138 16.30 16.11 2.76
C LEU A 138 16.29 16.81 4.12
N ALA A 139 17.11 16.36 5.06
CA ALA A 139 17.21 16.95 6.39
C ALA A 139 17.81 18.37 6.40
N ARG A 140 18.51 18.76 5.34
CA ARG A 140 19.18 20.06 5.18
C ARG A 140 18.43 21.04 4.30
N LEU A 141 17.37 20.58 3.60
CA LEU A 141 16.53 21.49 2.82
C LEU A 141 15.87 22.45 3.80
N ASP A 142 16.36 23.69 3.82
CA ASP A 142 15.61 24.79 4.46
C ASP A 142 14.32 24.97 3.67
N GLY A 143 13.16 24.89 4.34
CA GLY A 143 11.83 24.96 3.73
C GLY A 143 11.49 26.26 2.99
N GLN A 144 12.47 26.97 2.49
CA GLN A 144 12.41 28.20 1.71
C GLN A 144 12.84 28.04 0.24
N LEU A 145 12.74 26.86 -0.32
CA LEU A 145 12.69 26.82 -1.79
C LEU A 145 11.39 27.50 -2.20
N PRO A 146 11.44 28.60 -2.98
CA PRO A 146 10.26 29.30 -3.46
C PRO A 146 9.35 28.26 -4.10
N GLY A 147 8.06 28.25 -3.68
CA GLY A 147 7.10 27.26 -4.08
C GLY A 147 7.26 26.88 -5.54
N SER A 148 7.89 25.76 -5.81
CA SER A 148 7.71 25.10 -7.07
C SER A 148 6.26 24.69 -7.10
N GLN A 149 5.42 25.53 -7.74
CA GLN A 149 4.22 25.02 -8.34
C GLN A 149 4.63 23.71 -9.00
N PHE A 150 3.92 22.65 -8.67
CA PHE A 150 3.98 21.44 -9.48
C PHE A 150 3.57 21.91 -10.88
N ASP A 151 4.57 22.27 -11.69
CA ASP A 151 4.35 22.37 -13.12
C ASP A 151 3.96 20.93 -13.51
N ALA A 152 2.67 20.79 -13.79
CA ALA A 152 2.13 19.57 -14.33
C ALA A 152 3.10 19.13 -15.44
N TYR A 153 3.75 17.99 -15.27
CA TYR A 153 4.53 17.39 -16.33
C TYR A 153 3.66 17.35 -17.56
N PRO A 154 4.07 17.90 -18.70
CA PRO A 154 3.29 17.80 -19.92
C PRO A 154 3.10 16.30 -20.17
N GLY A 155 1.85 15.86 -20.04
CA GLY A 155 1.47 14.47 -20.09
C GLY A 155 2.20 13.72 -21.20
N SER A 156 2.84 12.63 -20.86
CA SER A 156 3.38 11.70 -21.84
C SER A 156 2.24 11.31 -22.76
N ALA A 157 2.43 11.56 -24.05
CA ALA A 157 1.44 11.33 -25.07
C ALA A 157 0.88 9.91 -24.98
N SER A 158 -0.43 9.83 -24.94
CA SER A 158 -1.26 8.63 -24.97
C SER A 158 -0.73 7.56 -25.92
N VAL A 159 -0.31 6.45 -25.39
CA VAL A 159 -0.12 5.22 -26.15
C VAL A 159 -1.40 4.39 -25.96
N GLY A 160 -2.21 4.28 -26.99
CA GLY A 160 -3.34 3.34 -27.10
C GLY A 160 -4.58 3.67 -26.29
N SER A 161 -5.71 3.76 -26.95
CA SER A 161 -7.00 4.26 -26.42
C SER A 161 -7.69 3.37 -25.37
N ASP A 162 -7.15 2.19 -25.04
CA ASP A 162 -7.85 1.22 -24.18
C ASP A 162 -7.23 1.09 -22.77
N VAL A 163 -5.98 1.51 -22.60
CA VAL A 163 -5.29 1.53 -21.31
C VAL A 163 -5.81 2.63 -20.35
N PRO A 164 -6.20 3.83 -20.83
CA PRO A 164 -6.68 4.91 -19.97
C PRO A 164 -7.92 4.54 -19.15
N ASP A 165 -8.79 3.69 -19.67
CA ASP A 165 -10.09 3.41 -19.06
C ASP A 165 -9.97 2.51 -17.83
N GLN A 166 -9.06 1.55 -17.84
CA GLN A 166 -8.78 0.69 -16.68
C GLN A 166 -8.05 1.48 -15.58
N LEU A 167 -7.10 2.31 -15.96
CA LEU A 167 -6.35 3.15 -15.04
C LEU A 167 -7.25 4.24 -14.44
N GLN A 168 -8.14 4.84 -15.24
CA GLN A 168 -9.13 5.81 -14.74
C GLN A 168 -10.10 5.17 -13.76
N ARG A 169 -10.48 3.92 -13.96
CA ARG A 169 -11.40 3.19 -13.05
C ARG A 169 -10.69 2.65 -11.82
N MET A 170 -9.42 2.30 -11.91
CA MET A 170 -8.61 2.14 -10.69
C MET A 170 -8.54 3.46 -9.92
N ASP A 171 -8.43 4.60 -10.60
CA ASP A 171 -8.51 5.91 -9.96
C ASP A 171 -9.86 6.14 -9.27
N ASP A 172 -10.96 5.74 -9.89
CA ASP A 172 -12.30 5.84 -9.30
C ASP A 172 -12.46 4.87 -8.10
N LEU A 173 -11.85 3.67 -8.16
CA LEU A 173 -11.74 2.75 -7.02
C LEU A 173 -10.83 3.30 -5.92
N LEU A 174 -9.85 4.08 -6.32
CA LEU A 174 -8.85 4.70 -5.45
C LEU A 174 -9.29 6.08 -4.96
N THR A 175 -10.44 6.59 -5.43
CA THR A 175 -11.03 7.73 -4.75
C THR A 175 -11.30 7.34 -3.31
N TRP A 176 -10.74 8.09 -2.41
CA TRP A 176 -10.78 7.92 -0.95
C TRP A 176 -12.19 7.98 -0.37
N THR A 177 -13.20 8.10 -1.23
CA THR A 177 -14.58 8.04 -0.83
C THR A 177 -14.89 6.60 -0.44
N THR A 178 -15.14 6.40 0.84
CA THR A 178 -15.83 5.24 1.39
C THR A 178 -17.23 5.03 0.78
N ALA A 179 -17.63 5.87 -0.14
CA ALA A 179 -18.88 5.76 -0.86
C ALA A 179 -18.76 4.59 -1.84
N ARG A 180 -19.38 3.47 -1.49
CA ARG A 180 -19.70 2.40 -2.44
C ARG A 180 -20.19 3.04 -3.72
N THR A 181 -19.57 2.70 -4.84
CA THR A 181 -20.07 3.14 -6.14
C THR A 181 -21.39 2.40 -6.36
N PRO A 182 -22.56 3.04 -6.16
CA PRO A 182 -23.85 2.33 -6.04
C PRO A 182 -24.36 1.68 -7.32
N TYR A 183 -23.57 1.77 -8.40
CA TYR A 183 -23.99 1.38 -9.74
C TYR A 183 -23.22 0.20 -10.34
N LEU A 184 -22.21 -0.34 -9.63
CA LEU A 184 -21.47 -1.50 -10.11
C LEU A 184 -22.09 -2.80 -9.60
N PRO A 185 -22.18 -3.84 -10.43
CA PRO A 185 -22.54 -5.16 -9.95
C PRO A 185 -21.57 -5.57 -8.83
N HIS A 186 -22.12 -5.87 -7.67
CA HIS A 186 -21.33 -6.31 -6.53
C HIS A 186 -22.10 -7.36 -5.73
N TRP A 187 -21.35 -8.23 -5.05
CA TRP A 187 -21.90 -9.20 -4.11
C TRP A 187 -20.97 -9.37 -2.91
N HIS A 188 -21.57 -9.70 -1.79
CA HIS A 188 -20.81 -9.98 -0.57
C HIS A 188 -20.31 -11.41 -0.59
N ILE A 189 -19.10 -11.63 -0.11
CA ILE A 189 -18.54 -12.95 0.15
C ILE A 189 -18.10 -13.07 1.61
N GLU A 190 -18.04 -14.30 2.11
CA GLU A 190 -17.54 -14.54 3.45
C GLU A 190 -16.05 -14.21 3.57
N SER A 191 -15.65 -13.56 4.66
CA SER A 191 -14.27 -13.15 4.86
C SER A 191 -13.27 -14.32 5.02
N ASN A 192 -13.77 -15.51 5.42
CA ASN A 192 -12.95 -16.73 5.50
C ASN A 192 -12.48 -17.22 4.11
N VAL A 193 -13.23 -16.93 3.04
CA VAL A 193 -12.88 -17.30 1.66
C VAL A 193 -11.60 -16.57 1.18
N LEU A 194 -11.26 -15.44 1.79
CA LEU A 194 -10.05 -14.69 1.46
C LEU A 194 -8.78 -15.55 1.53
N VAL A 195 -8.67 -16.41 2.55
CA VAL A 195 -7.53 -17.31 2.73
C VAL A 195 -7.48 -18.29 1.58
N ASP A 196 -8.62 -18.91 1.25
CA ASP A 196 -8.71 -19.91 0.18
C ASP A 196 -8.37 -19.32 -1.19
N VAL A 197 -8.79 -18.07 -1.46
CA VAL A 197 -8.47 -17.34 -2.71
C VAL A 197 -6.95 -17.18 -2.86
N ILE A 198 -6.28 -16.73 -1.81
CA ILE A 198 -4.83 -16.47 -1.86
C ILE A 198 -4.04 -17.78 -1.93
N GLU A 199 -4.43 -18.79 -1.15
CA GLU A 199 -3.79 -20.10 -1.18
C GLU A 199 -3.98 -20.79 -2.55
N HIS A 200 -5.17 -20.66 -3.14
CA HIS A 200 -5.43 -21.17 -4.49
C HIS A 200 -4.53 -20.46 -5.51
N ALA A 201 -4.49 -19.12 -5.49
CA ALA A 201 -3.62 -18.35 -6.39
C ALA A 201 -2.16 -18.79 -6.27
N CYS A 202 -1.66 -18.98 -5.04
CA CYS A 202 -0.33 -19.51 -4.78
C CYS A 202 -0.13 -20.90 -5.39
N SER A 203 -1.10 -21.82 -5.20
CA SER A 203 -1.01 -23.21 -5.65
C SER A 203 -0.93 -23.37 -7.16
N VAL A 204 -1.57 -22.45 -7.91
CA VAL A 204 -1.61 -22.48 -9.38
C VAL A 204 -0.66 -21.46 -10.03
N GLY A 205 0.08 -20.68 -9.23
CA GLY A 205 0.98 -19.64 -9.73
C GLY A 205 0.25 -18.49 -10.42
N LEU A 206 -0.96 -18.15 -9.96
CA LEU A 206 -1.74 -17.04 -10.51
C LEU A 206 -1.18 -15.71 -10.00
N PRO A 207 -0.72 -14.81 -10.87
CA PRO A 207 -0.35 -13.46 -10.46
C PRO A 207 -1.54 -12.73 -9.85
N LEU A 208 -1.32 -11.98 -8.78
CA LEU A 208 -2.33 -11.14 -8.15
C LEU A 208 -1.88 -9.69 -8.11
N GLY A 209 -2.79 -8.80 -8.44
CA GLY A 209 -2.71 -7.39 -8.10
C GLY A 209 -3.19 -7.19 -6.66
N ILE A 210 -2.36 -6.63 -5.82
CA ILE A 210 -2.65 -6.39 -4.41
C ILE A 210 -2.42 -4.93 -4.12
N ALA A 211 -3.42 -4.23 -3.57
CA ALA A 211 -3.28 -2.88 -3.07
C ALA A 211 -3.62 -2.79 -1.59
N VAL A 212 -2.80 -2.09 -0.81
CA VAL A 212 -3.04 -1.78 0.60
C VAL A 212 -3.22 -0.29 0.76
N PHE A 213 -4.27 0.09 1.49
CA PHE A 213 -4.66 1.49 1.70
C PHE A 213 -4.34 1.92 3.13
N SER A 214 -3.82 3.13 3.25
CA SER A 214 -3.81 3.88 4.51
C SER A 214 -4.64 5.16 4.34
N ASP A 215 -4.67 6.04 5.35
CA ASP A 215 -5.50 7.25 5.28
C ASP A 215 -5.09 8.24 4.17
N ALA A 216 -3.87 8.15 3.66
CA ALA A 216 -3.37 9.06 2.60
C ALA A 216 -2.40 8.39 1.61
N ALA A 217 -2.25 7.07 1.66
CA ALA A 217 -1.40 6.34 0.74
C ALA A 217 -2.06 5.04 0.29
N MET A 218 -1.85 4.70 -0.97
CA MET A 218 -2.11 3.39 -1.55
C MET A 218 -0.79 2.87 -2.10
N HIS A 219 -0.47 1.65 -1.74
CA HIS A 219 0.69 0.93 -2.24
C HIS A 219 0.19 -0.33 -2.93
N ALA A 220 0.57 -0.52 -4.18
CA ALA A 220 0.11 -1.64 -4.98
C ALA A 220 1.27 -2.40 -5.61
N ILE A 221 1.07 -3.70 -5.78
CA ILE A 221 1.95 -4.62 -6.50
C ILE A 221 1.13 -5.47 -7.47
N GLN A 222 1.78 -5.97 -8.51
CA GLN A 222 1.27 -7.02 -9.39
C GLN A 222 2.36 -8.08 -9.52
N ASP A 223 2.15 -9.23 -8.89
CA ASP A 223 3.18 -10.28 -8.88
C ASP A 223 2.57 -11.66 -8.60
N THR A 224 3.35 -12.72 -8.85
CA THR A 224 2.97 -14.10 -8.59
C THR A 224 3.19 -14.43 -7.11
N VAL A 225 2.15 -14.95 -6.46
CA VAL A 225 2.24 -15.43 -5.08
C VAL A 225 3.10 -16.69 -5.03
N GLN A 226 4.23 -16.61 -4.33
CA GLN A 226 5.20 -17.71 -4.22
C GLN A 226 5.02 -18.53 -2.95
N SER A 227 4.52 -17.89 -1.88
CA SER A 227 4.37 -18.56 -0.59
C SER A 227 3.24 -17.95 0.23
N VAL A 228 2.60 -18.81 1.03
CA VAL A 228 1.62 -18.38 2.05
C VAL A 228 2.01 -19.07 3.37
N ALA A 229 2.05 -18.30 4.44
CA ALA A 229 2.35 -18.80 5.78
C ALA A 229 1.37 -18.20 6.81
N HIS A 230 1.05 -18.98 7.83
CA HIS A 230 0.15 -18.58 8.90
C HIS A 230 0.86 -18.66 10.25
N ALA A 231 0.88 -17.55 10.98
CA ALA A 231 1.41 -17.48 12.32
C ALA A 231 0.68 -16.44 13.17
N ALA A 232 0.32 -16.77 14.38
CA ALA A 232 -0.27 -15.85 15.36
C ALA A 232 -1.48 -15.04 14.84
N GLY A 233 -2.33 -15.64 14.00
CA GLY A 233 -3.49 -14.98 13.42
C GLY A 233 -3.18 -14.02 12.25
N ILE A 234 -1.94 -14.04 11.78
CA ILE A 234 -1.50 -13.30 10.60
C ILE A 234 -1.27 -14.30 9.47
N MET A 235 -1.74 -13.97 8.27
CA MET A 235 -1.39 -14.62 7.03
C MET A 235 -0.34 -13.77 6.32
N ALA A 236 0.84 -14.34 6.10
CA ALA A 236 1.92 -13.73 5.33
C ALA A 236 1.94 -14.31 3.91
N VAL A 237 1.86 -13.44 2.92
CA VAL A 237 1.84 -13.77 1.49
C VAL A 237 3.10 -13.22 0.88
N GLY A 238 3.99 -14.10 0.44
CA GLY A 238 5.28 -13.74 -0.17
C GLY A 238 5.21 -13.78 -1.68
N THR A 239 5.73 -12.74 -2.32
CA THR A 239 6.05 -12.67 -3.75
C THR A 239 7.56 -12.56 -3.94
N GLU A 240 8.05 -12.24 -5.14
CA GLU A 240 9.50 -12.08 -5.38
C GLU A 240 10.08 -10.89 -4.60
N GLU A 241 9.38 -9.77 -4.59
CA GLU A 241 9.89 -8.51 -4.04
C GLU A 241 9.08 -7.97 -2.85
N ALA A 242 7.96 -8.62 -2.50
CA ALA A 242 7.06 -8.09 -1.50
C ALA A 242 6.55 -9.16 -0.53
N ILE A 243 6.14 -8.69 0.63
CA ILE A 243 5.40 -9.44 1.63
C ILE A 243 4.15 -8.66 2.00
N LEU A 244 2.99 -9.31 1.80
CA LEU A 244 1.73 -8.86 2.35
C LEU A 244 1.45 -9.61 3.65
N GLU A 245 1.28 -8.90 4.74
CA GLU A 245 0.78 -9.43 6.00
C GLU A 245 -0.69 -9.03 6.15
N LEU A 246 -1.56 -10.01 6.31
CA LEU A 246 -3.00 -9.82 6.53
C LEU A 246 -3.42 -10.40 7.85
N ARG A 247 -4.40 -9.77 8.49
CA ARG A 247 -5.15 -10.29 9.65
C ARG A 247 -6.57 -10.65 9.21
N PRO A 248 -6.83 -11.88 8.77
CA PRO A 248 -8.15 -12.25 8.25
C PRO A 248 -9.28 -12.01 9.27
N SER A 249 -9.00 -12.21 10.57
CA SER A 249 -9.96 -11.97 11.64
C SER A 249 -10.34 -10.50 11.85
N ALA A 250 -9.55 -9.57 11.30
CA ALA A 250 -9.84 -8.13 11.36
C ALA A 250 -10.56 -7.61 10.10
N VAL A 251 -10.73 -8.47 9.09
CA VAL A 251 -11.58 -8.19 7.92
C VAL A 251 -13.03 -8.39 8.34
N GLN A 252 -13.81 -7.32 8.32
CA GLN A 252 -15.23 -7.38 8.72
C GLN A 252 -16.10 -7.94 7.62
N HIS A 253 -15.87 -7.51 6.38
CA HIS A 253 -16.56 -8.05 5.22
C HIS A 253 -15.70 -7.92 3.96
N CYS A 254 -16.01 -8.76 2.99
CA CYS A 254 -15.44 -8.76 1.67
C CYS A 254 -16.49 -8.44 0.64
N LEU A 255 -16.14 -7.63 -0.33
CA LEU A 255 -17.00 -7.23 -1.42
C LEU A 255 -16.34 -7.58 -2.74
N MET A 256 -17.03 -8.37 -3.56
CA MET A 256 -16.62 -8.59 -4.94
C MET A 256 -17.29 -7.54 -5.81
N LEU A 257 -16.49 -6.81 -6.58
CA LEU A 257 -16.94 -5.82 -7.56
C LEU A 257 -16.55 -6.28 -8.95
N ARG A 258 -17.38 -5.98 -9.94
CA ARG A 258 -17.06 -6.24 -11.34
C ARG A 258 -16.90 -4.93 -12.09
N LEU A 259 -15.69 -4.71 -12.60
CA LEU A 259 -15.28 -3.52 -13.34
C LEU A 259 -15.09 -3.90 -14.82
N HIS A 260 -14.95 -2.91 -15.68
CA HIS A 260 -14.51 -3.19 -17.05
C HIS A 260 -12.99 -3.05 -17.14
N GLY A 261 -12.32 -4.07 -17.59
CA GLY A 261 -10.90 -4.11 -17.86
C GLY A 261 -10.60 -4.23 -19.36
N PRO A 262 -9.31 -4.30 -19.75
CA PRO A 262 -8.91 -4.41 -21.16
C PRO A 262 -9.36 -5.72 -21.83
N HIS A 263 -9.50 -6.79 -21.08
CA HIS A 263 -9.98 -8.10 -21.58
C HIS A 263 -11.46 -8.34 -21.30
N GLY A 264 -12.20 -7.32 -20.87
CA GLY A 264 -13.61 -7.42 -20.50
C GLY A 264 -13.85 -7.13 -19.02
N PRO A 265 -14.98 -7.59 -18.47
CA PRO A 265 -15.26 -7.42 -17.04
C PRO A 265 -14.14 -8.01 -16.19
N THR A 266 -13.60 -7.23 -15.25
CA THR A 266 -12.55 -7.65 -14.33
C THR A 266 -13.08 -7.56 -12.90
N SER A 267 -12.98 -8.67 -12.18
CA SER A 267 -13.42 -8.78 -10.79
C SER A 267 -12.38 -8.23 -9.82
N SER A 268 -12.83 -7.54 -8.78
CA SER A 268 -12.01 -7.02 -7.70
C SER A 268 -12.58 -7.44 -6.36
N LEU A 269 -11.74 -8.02 -5.52
CA LEU A 269 -12.06 -8.38 -4.14
C LEU A 269 -11.60 -7.25 -3.22
N GLU A 270 -12.55 -6.51 -2.67
CA GLU A 270 -12.28 -5.46 -1.70
C GLU A 270 -12.46 -5.95 -0.27
N LEU A 271 -11.54 -5.58 0.61
CA LEU A 271 -11.53 -5.92 2.02
C LEU A 271 -11.84 -4.68 2.87
N TYR A 272 -12.75 -4.83 3.84
CA TYR A 272 -13.21 -3.74 4.69
C TYR A 272 -13.00 -4.05 6.17
N ASP A 273 -12.63 -3.02 6.94
CA ASP A 273 -12.52 -3.10 8.41
C ASP A 273 -13.88 -2.85 9.10
N ALA A 274 -13.88 -2.93 10.43
CA ALA A 274 -15.07 -2.70 11.26
C ALA A 274 -15.62 -1.25 11.21
N ALA A 275 -14.85 -0.32 10.66
CA ALA A 275 -15.28 1.06 10.43
C ALA A 275 -15.76 1.30 8.98
N ASP A 276 -16.01 0.22 8.24
CA ASP A 276 -16.42 0.24 6.82
C ASP A 276 -15.41 0.96 5.90
N ARG A 277 -14.13 0.91 6.27
CA ARG A 277 -13.04 1.49 5.47
C ARG A 277 -12.41 0.39 4.63
N ARG A 278 -12.21 0.67 3.35
CA ARG A 278 -11.45 -0.23 2.47
C ARG A 278 -10.00 -0.26 2.93
N VAL A 279 -9.49 -1.46 3.23
CA VAL A 279 -8.14 -1.67 3.78
C VAL A 279 -7.21 -2.35 2.81
N ALA A 280 -7.74 -3.18 1.93
CA ALA A 280 -7.00 -3.81 0.86
C ALA A 280 -7.91 -4.14 -0.33
N LEU A 281 -7.30 -4.40 -1.48
CA LEU A 281 -7.96 -4.82 -2.71
C LEU A 281 -7.08 -5.86 -3.39
N ILE A 282 -7.72 -6.91 -3.91
CA ILE A 282 -7.08 -7.97 -4.69
C ILE A 282 -7.79 -8.05 -6.04
N SER A 283 -7.04 -7.98 -7.13
CA SER A 283 -7.57 -7.99 -8.50
C SER A 283 -6.47 -8.37 -9.48
N GLN A 284 -6.69 -8.07 -10.76
CA GLN A 284 -5.66 -8.00 -11.78
C GLN A 284 -5.39 -6.53 -12.11
N PHE A 285 -4.14 -6.10 -12.03
CA PHE A 285 -3.74 -4.73 -12.33
C PHE A 285 -2.97 -4.68 -13.64
N GLY A 286 -3.13 -3.60 -14.39
CA GLY A 286 -2.40 -3.41 -15.62
C GLY A 286 -2.78 -4.39 -16.75
N ILE A 287 -1.86 -4.57 -17.68
CA ILE A 287 -2.03 -5.47 -18.83
C ILE A 287 -1.53 -6.85 -18.42
N VAL A 288 -2.45 -7.78 -18.22
CA VAL A 288 -2.15 -9.20 -18.00
C VAL A 288 -2.50 -10.02 -19.25
N GLY A 289 -1.96 -11.23 -19.36
CA GLY A 289 -2.36 -12.16 -20.43
C GLY A 289 -3.83 -12.56 -20.29
N GLU A 290 -4.49 -12.83 -21.42
CA GLU A 290 -5.89 -13.25 -21.46
C GLU A 290 -6.13 -14.52 -20.64
N ASP A 291 -5.19 -15.46 -20.65
CA ASP A 291 -5.22 -16.69 -19.86
C ASP A 291 -5.16 -16.44 -18.34
N VAL A 292 -4.38 -15.45 -17.91
CA VAL A 292 -4.29 -15.00 -16.51
C VAL A 292 -5.59 -14.32 -16.09
N HIS A 293 -6.11 -13.43 -16.94
CA HIS A 293 -7.40 -12.78 -16.72
C HIS A 293 -8.52 -13.80 -16.57
N ASP A 294 -8.62 -14.75 -17.52
CA ASP A 294 -9.63 -15.79 -17.49
C ASP A 294 -9.52 -16.72 -16.27
N ALA A 295 -8.29 -17.00 -15.81
CA ALA A 295 -8.08 -17.79 -14.61
C ALA A 295 -8.57 -17.05 -13.36
N TRP A 296 -8.30 -15.74 -13.26
CA TRP A 296 -8.80 -14.90 -12.20
C TRP A 296 -10.33 -14.80 -12.21
N GLU A 297 -10.95 -14.55 -13.37
CA GLU A 297 -12.41 -14.43 -13.45
C GLU A 297 -13.11 -15.75 -13.10
N ARG A 298 -12.58 -16.91 -13.53
CA ARG A 298 -13.11 -18.21 -13.11
C ARG A 298 -13.03 -18.41 -11.60
N LEU A 299 -11.93 -17.99 -10.97
CA LEU A 299 -11.80 -18.04 -9.52
C LEU A 299 -12.84 -17.13 -8.85
N ALA A 300 -12.93 -15.88 -9.30
CA ALA A 300 -13.86 -14.90 -8.75
C ALA A 300 -15.34 -15.34 -8.88
N GLU A 301 -15.73 -15.91 -10.03
CA GLU A 301 -17.08 -16.43 -10.26
C GLU A 301 -17.39 -17.68 -9.43
N SER A 302 -16.39 -18.42 -8.98
CA SER A 302 -16.57 -19.61 -8.15
C SER A 302 -16.82 -19.28 -6.67
N LEU A 303 -16.61 -18.03 -6.26
CA LEU A 303 -16.75 -17.63 -4.86
C LEU A 303 -18.23 -17.58 -4.45
N PRO A 304 -18.57 -18.14 -3.28
CA PRO A 304 -19.95 -18.17 -2.82
C PRO A 304 -20.46 -16.77 -2.46
N GLU A 305 -21.61 -16.41 -3.02
CA GLU A 305 -22.33 -15.20 -2.62
C GLU A 305 -23.00 -15.40 -1.26
N LEU A 306 -22.83 -14.43 -0.37
CA LEU A 306 -23.60 -14.35 0.87
C LEU A 306 -25.04 -13.93 0.53
N ILE A 307 -25.99 -14.83 0.74
CA ILE A 307 -27.45 -14.64 0.55
C ILE A 307 -28.05 -13.88 1.73
#